data_3a9ff7552c935277ab47f37ae58a6c4a
#
_entry.id   3a9ff7552c935277ab47f37ae58a6c4a
#
_cell.length_a   1.000
_cell.length_b   1.000
_cell.length_c   1.000
_cell.angle_alpha   90.00
_cell.angle_beta   90.00
_cell.angle_gamma   90.00
#
_symmetry.space_group_name_H-M   'P 1'
#
loop_
_entity.id
_entity.type
_entity.pdbx_description
1 polymer ?
#
loop_
_entity_poly.entity_id
_entity_poly.type
_entity_poly.pdbx_seq_one_letter_code
_entity_poly.pdbx_strand_id
1 'polypeptide(L)'
;MNMRLFLSFFLLPLSLFAQSGAERLTLLERSLEQRGLVDVRTAVPGVYVSLMYARPDNFVGRVLYTDLHHAYLLPETARALRKAQNALQRKYPDYALKVYDATRPMRIQQRMWNVVAHTSKNIYVSNPAHGGGLHSYGLAVDLTLCWARDVRDRAGRLLHAAGDTTGLSMGTPIDYLGPAAHVRD
;
A
#
# COMPACT_ATOMS: atom_id res chain seq x y z
N MET A 1 -70.83 -17.89 -26.37
CA MET A 1 -69.50 -18.24 -26.90
C MET A 1 -68.50 -17.25 -26.25
N ASN A 2 -67.92 -17.63 -25.10
CA ASN A 2 -67.12 -16.76 -24.26
C ASN A 2 -65.62 -16.90 -24.60
N MET A 3 -65.08 -15.87 -25.17
CA MET A 3 -63.64 -15.78 -25.49
C MET A 3 -62.90 -15.21 -24.28
N ARG A 4 -62.10 -16.07 -23.60
CA ARG A 4 -61.24 -15.67 -22.50
C ARG A 4 -59.90 -15.18 -23.07
N LEU A 5 -59.63 -13.90 -22.86
CA LEU A 5 -58.36 -13.27 -23.19
C LEU A 5 -57.33 -13.66 -22.11
N PHE A 6 -56.29 -14.43 -22.47
CA PHE A 6 -55.13 -14.70 -21.62
C PHE A 6 -54.13 -13.56 -21.80
N LEU A 7 -53.98 -12.73 -20.74
CA LEU A 7 -52.92 -11.72 -20.66
C LEU A 7 -51.66 -12.39 -20.06
N SER A 8 -50.68 -12.72 -20.90
CA SER A 8 -49.37 -13.20 -20.44
C SER A 8 -48.53 -12.01 -19.99
N PHE A 9 -48.32 -11.89 -18.68
CA PHE A 9 -47.33 -10.98 -18.11
C PHE A 9 -45.94 -11.58 -18.33
N PHE A 10 -45.16 -11.01 -19.22
CA PHE A 10 -43.73 -11.27 -19.35
C PHE A 10 -42.98 -10.51 -18.22
N LEU A 11 -42.61 -11.22 -17.17
CA LEU A 11 -41.66 -10.74 -16.15
C LEU A 11 -40.26 -10.78 -16.75
N LEU A 12 -39.75 -9.65 -17.22
CA LEU A 12 -38.32 -9.47 -17.51
C LEU A 12 -37.54 -9.54 -16.19
N PRO A 13 -36.52 -10.41 -16.10
CA PRO A 13 -35.66 -10.38 -14.92
C PRO A 13 -34.83 -9.09 -14.96
N LEU A 14 -35.04 -8.24 -13.94
CA LEU A 14 -34.18 -7.10 -13.66
C LEU A 14 -32.82 -7.66 -13.18
N SER A 15 -31.90 -7.88 -14.11
CA SER A 15 -30.51 -8.20 -13.76
C SER A 15 -29.92 -6.99 -13.09
N LEU A 16 -29.87 -7.03 -11.74
CA LEU A 16 -29.06 -6.14 -10.94
C LEU A 16 -27.59 -6.41 -11.34
N PHE A 17 -27.06 -5.63 -12.26
CA PHE A 17 -25.63 -5.48 -12.42
C PHE A 17 -25.12 -4.85 -11.14
N ALA A 18 -24.58 -5.67 -10.23
CA ALA A 18 -23.72 -5.20 -9.18
C ALA A 18 -22.53 -4.51 -9.87
N GLN A 19 -22.59 -3.20 -10.00
CA GLN A 19 -21.42 -2.40 -10.35
C GLN A 19 -20.43 -2.64 -9.22
N SER A 20 -19.41 -3.46 -9.47
CA SER A 20 -18.21 -3.47 -8.66
C SER A 20 -17.72 -2.02 -8.67
N GLY A 21 -17.82 -1.35 -7.52
CA GLY A 21 -17.36 0.03 -7.37
C GLY A 21 -15.86 0.06 -7.55
N ALA A 22 -15.39 0.19 -8.78
CA ALA A 22 -14.01 0.51 -9.05
C ALA A 22 -13.73 1.82 -8.31
N GLU A 23 -12.86 1.75 -7.31
CA GLU A 23 -12.46 2.91 -6.51
C GLU A 23 -11.96 3.99 -7.48
N ARG A 24 -12.60 5.16 -7.45
CA ARG A 24 -12.27 6.24 -8.40
C ARG A 24 -10.94 6.85 -8.02
N LEU A 25 -9.96 6.74 -8.92
CA LEU A 25 -8.67 7.39 -8.75
C LEU A 25 -8.82 8.90 -8.53
N THR A 26 -8.02 9.44 -7.63
CA THR A 26 -7.91 10.87 -7.41
C THR A 26 -7.25 11.58 -8.58
N LEU A 27 -7.23 12.91 -8.59
CA LEU A 27 -6.50 13.69 -9.61
C LEU A 27 -4.99 13.43 -9.54
N LEU A 28 -4.46 13.29 -8.32
CA LEU A 28 -3.06 12.97 -8.10
C LEU A 28 -2.73 11.58 -8.68
N GLU A 29 -3.51 10.58 -8.36
CA GLU A 29 -3.28 9.20 -8.81
C GLU A 29 -3.34 9.07 -10.32
N ARG A 30 -4.33 9.69 -10.97
CA ARG A 30 -4.37 9.78 -12.44
C ARG A 30 -3.13 10.45 -13.02
N SER A 31 -2.63 11.52 -12.38
CA SER A 31 -1.39 12.18 -12.82
C SER A 31 -0.17 11.28 -12.68
N LEU A 32 -0.10 10.45 -11.63
CA LEU A 32 0.99 9.48 -11.45
C LEU A 32 0.96 8.41 -12.56
N GLU A 33 -0.21 7.86 -12.86
CA GLU A 33 -0.39 6.89 -13.96
C GLU A 33 -0.04 7.50 -15.33
N GLN A 34 -0.48 8.72 -15.60
CA GLN A 34 -0.13 9.44 -16.85
C GLN A 34 1.37 9.67 -17.01
N ARG A 35 2.12 9.75 -15.89
CA ARG A 35 3.58 9.83 -15.89
C ARG A 35 4.25 8.45 -15.98
N GLY A 36 3.50 7.39 -16.16
CA GLY A 36 4.00 6.02 -16.33
C GLY A 36 4.28 5.26 -15.04
N LEU A 37 3.87 5.79 -13.86
CA LEU A 37 3.94 5.01 -12.63
C LEU A 37 2.84 3.94 -12.62
N VAL A 38 3.11 2.83 -11.97
CA VAL A 38 2.19 1.68 -11.88
C VAL A 38 1.75 1.44 -10.45
N ASP A 39 0.49 1.06 -10.26
CA ASP A 39 -0.01 0.62 -8.95
C ASP A 39 0.68 -0.68 -8.53
N VAL A 40 1.22 -0.67 -7.33
CA VAL A 40 1.96 -1.78 -6.72
C VAL A 40 1.10 -3.03 -6.59
N ARG A 41 -0.18 -2.92 -6.23
CA ARG A 41 -1.08 -4.08 -6.08
C ARG A 41 -1.29 -4.81 -7.41
N THR A 42 -1.40 -4.04 -8.50
CA THR A 42 -1.54 -4.61 -9.85
C THR A 42 -0.21 -5.13 -10.38
N ALA A 43 0.89 -4.41 -10.17
CA ALA A 43 2.20 -4.76 -10.71
C ALA A 43 2.90 -5.89 -9.95
N VAL A 44 2.57 -6.09 -8.66
CA VAL A 44 3.23 -7.05 -7.76
C VAL A 44 2.17 -7.96 -7.09
N PRO A 45 1.70 -9.01 -7.77
CA PRO A 45 0.74 -9.95 -7.19
C PRO A 45 1.24 -10.55 -5.87
N GLY A 46 0.34 -10.63 -4.89
CA GLY A 46 0.64 -11.20 -3.57
C GLY A 46 1.32 -10.23 -2.59
N VAL A 47 1.61 -8.99 -2.99
CA VAL A 47 2.04 -7.95 -2.06
C VAL A 47 0.85 -7.37 -1.29
N TYR A 48 1.05 -7.01 -0.05
CA TYR A 48 0.09 -6.23 0.73
C TYR A 48 0.47 -4.75 0.72
N VAL A 49 -0.52 -3.86 0.72
CA VAL A 49 -0.29 -2.40 0.79
C VAL A 49 -1.11 -1.81 1.93
N SER A 50 -0.47 -1.03 2.78
CA SER A 50 -1.10 -0.34 3.91
C SER A 50 -0.39 0.98 4.14
N LEU A 51 -0.73 2.01 3.35
CA LEU A 51 -0.05 3.32 3.38
C LEU A 51 -0.10 3.92 4.79
N MET A 52 1.06 4.01 5.43
CA MET A 52 1.17 4.46 6.82
C MET A 52 0.86 5.96 6.96
N TYR A 53 1.20 6.78 5.96
CA TYR A 53 0.91 8.22 5.98
C TYR A 53 -0.54 8.57 5.65
N ALA A 54 -1.38 7.58 5.33
CA ALA A 54 -2.84 7.70 5.29
C ALA A 54 -3.49 7.57 6.69
N ARG A 55 -2.71 7.28 7.73
CA ARG A 55 -3.13 7.15 9.12
C ARG A 55 -2.31 8.09 10.03
N PRO A 56 -2.77 8.42 11.26
CA PRO A 56 -2.04 9.30 12.17
C PRO A 56 -0.91 8.60 12.94
N ASP A 57 -0.83 7.26 12.92
CA ASP A 57 0.17 6.44 13.62
C ASP A 57 1.53 6.39 12.89
N ASN A 58 2.05 7.55 12.50
CA ASN A 58 3.34 7.76 11.87
C ASN A 58 4.15 8.80 12.66
N PHE A 59 5.45 9.02 12.34
CA PHE A 59 6.31 9.92 13.10
C PHE A 59 5.86 11.39 13.09
N VAL A 60 5.01 11.79 12.12
CA VAL A 60 4.45 13.16 12.05
C VAL A 60 3.21 13.31 12.94
N GLY A 61 2.59 12.20 13.38
CA GLY A 61 1.42 12.18 14.26
C GLY A 61 0.12 12.63 13.62
N ARG A 62 0.03 12.65 12.27
CA ARG A 62 -1.19 13.06 11.53
C ARG A 62 -1.26 12.42 10.15
N VAL A 63 -2.46 12.42 9.57
CA VAL A 63 -2.70 12.00 8.19
C VAL A 63 -2.02 12.98 7.23
N LEU A 64 -1.20 12.46 6.33
CA LEU A 64 -0.53 13.22 5.28
C LEU A 64 -1.09 12.92 3.90
N TYR A 65 -1.50 11.67 3.64
CA TYR A 65 -2.10 11.23 2.39
C TYR A 65 -3.61 11.37 2.45
N THR A 66 -4.14 12.44 1.87
CA THR A 66 -5.57 12.73 1.77
C THR A 66 -6.13 12.46 0.37
N ASP A 67 -5.25 12.34 -0.61
CA ASP A 67 -5.54 12.17 -2.04
C ASP A 67 -4.60 11.14 -2.71
N LEU A 68 -3.96 10.29 -1.91
CA LEU A 68 -3.15 9.15 -2.36
C LEU A 68 -3.60 7.91 -1.56
N HIS A 69 -4.31 7.01 -2.22
CA HIS A 69 -4.90 5.81 -1.62
C HIS A 69 -4.21 4.52 -2.09
N HIS A 70 -3.47 4.62 -3.21
CA HIS A 70 -2.71 3.53 -3.80
C HIS A 70 -1.21 3.81 -3.74
N ALA A 71 -0.41 2.72 -3.69
CA ALA A 71 1.04 2.80 -3.75
C ALA A 71 1.49 2.75 -5.21
N TYR A 72 2.25 3.76 -5.64
CA TYR A 72 2.75 3.84 -7.02
C TYR A 72 4.27 3.75 -7.07
N LEU A 73 4.81 3.11 -8.11
CA LEU A 73 6.24 3.00 -8.39
C LEU A 73 6.51 3.18 -9.88
N LEU A 74 7.75 3.49 -10.21
CA LEU A 74 8.22 3.32 -11.58
C LEU A 74 8.18 1.84 -11.97
N PRO A 75 7.93 1.50 -13.26
CA PRO A 75 7.80 0.11 -13.70
C PRO A 75 9.01 -0.77 -13.36
N GLU A 76 10.23 -0.24 -13.46
CA GLU A 76 11.47 -0.94 -13.10
C GLU A 76 11.55 -1.24 -11.61
N THR A 77 11.17 -0.30 -10.75
CA THR A 77 11.12 -0.49 -9.29
C THR A 77 10.06 -1.53 -8.92
N ALA A 78 8.88 -1.46 -9.53
CA ALA A 78 7.83 -2.45 -9.35
C ALA A 78 8.27 -3.86 -9.81
N ARG A 79 9.03 -3.97 -10.92
CA ARG A 79 9.61 -5.25 -11.35
C ARG A 79 10.63 -5.80 -10.36
N ALA A 80 11.46 -4.94 -9.76
CA ALA A 80 12.41 -5.35 -8.72
C ALA A 80 11.67 -5.84 -7.46
N LEU A 81 10.65 -5.11 -7.02
CA LEU A 81 9.80 -5.50 -5.89
C LEU A 81 9.10 -6.84 -6.15
N ARG A 82 8.58 -7.06 -7.38
CA ARG A 82 7.98 -8.35 -7.76
C ARG A 82 8.97 -9.51 -7.72
N LYS A 83 10.23 -9.29 -8.14
CA LYS A 83 11.28 -10.31 -8.00
C LYS A 83 11.55 -10.64 -6.53
N ALA A 84 11.60 -9.64 -5.65
CA ALA A 84 11.78 -9.84 -4.21
C ALA A 84 10.60 -10.61 -3.59
N GLN A 85 9.35 -10.22 -3.88
CA GLN A 85 8.14 -10.91 -3.44
C GLN A 85 8.14 -12.38 -3.87
N ASN A 86 8.43 -12.65 -5.15
CA ASN A 86 8.50 -14.02 -5.68
C ASN A 86 9.62 -14.85 -5.04
N ALA A 87 10.77 -14.24 -4.78
CA ALA A 87 11.90 -14.91 -4.11
C ALA A 87 11.55 -15.26 -2.66
N LEU A 88 10.92 -14.31 -1.93
CA LEU A 88 10.43 -14.52 -0.57
C LEU A 88 9.47 -15.70 -0.53
N GLN A 89 8.41 -15.68 -1.35
CA GLN A 89 7.35 -16.72 -1.31
C GLN A 89 7.84 -18.10 -1.75
N ARG A 90 8.83 -18.19 -2.65
CA ARG A 90 9.45 -19.49 -2.98
C ARG A 90 10.20 -20.11 -1.81
N LYS A 91 10.85 -19.29 -0.98
CA LYS A 91 11.65 -19.77 0.15
C LYS A 91 10.82 -19.87 1.43
N TYR A 92 9.88 -18.97 1.59
CA TYR A 92 9.06 -18.82 2.80
C TYR A 92 7.60 -18.55 2.42
N PRO A 93 6.82 -19.59 2.04
CA PRO A 93 5.48 -19.43 1.46
C PRO A 93 4.44 -18.86 2.44
N ASP A 94 4.73 -18.85 3.74
CA ASP A 94 3.86 -18.28 4.76
C ASP A 94 3.99 -16.77 4.90
N TYR A 95 4.98 -16.15 4.23
CA TYR A 95 5.25 -14.71 4.34
C TYR A 95 5.05 -14.01 3.01
N ALA A 96 4.69 -12.74 3.10
CA ALA A 96 4.61 -11.80 1.98
C ALA A 96 5.24 -10.45 2.37
N LEU A 97 5.53 -9.63 1.37
CA LEU A 97 5.91 -8.25 1.59
C LEU A 97 4.67 -7.39 1.82
N LYS A 98 4.77 -6.42 2.74
CA LYS A 98 3.76 -5.41 3.01
C LYS A 98 4.38 -4.03 2.84
N VAL A 99 3.90 -3.28 1.86
CA VAL A 99 4.36 -1.93 1.54
C VAL A 99 3.62 -0.92 2.40
N TYR A 100 4.37 -0.06 3.07
CA TYR A 100 3.87 1.03 3.92
C TYR A 100 4.01 2.40 3.26
N ASP A 101 4.98 2.57 2.35
CA ASP A 101 5.11 3.77 1.53
C ASP A 101 5.80 3.44 0.20
N ALA A 102 5.52 4.26 -0.82
CA ALA A 102 6.09 4.12 -2.16
C ALA A 102 6.36 5.51 -2.74
N THR A 103 5.72 5.90 -3.84
CA THR A 103 5.84 7.28 -4.35
C THR A 103 5.27 8.28 -3.35
N ARG A 104 6.13 9.23 -2.93
CA ARG A 104 5.79 10.29 -1.97
C ARG A 104 5.83 11.64 -2.67
N PRO A 105 4.69 12.34 -2.84
CA PRO A 105 4.68 13.67 -3.43
C PRO A 105 5.56 14.65 -2.68
N MET A 106 6.27 15.52 -3.38
CA MET A 106 7.22 16.48 -2.79
C MET A 106 6.60 17.37 -1.71
N ARG A 107 5.32 17.74 -1.86
CA ARG A 107 4.57 18.50 -0.84
C ARG A 107 4.43 17.74 0.49
N ILE A 108 4.35 16.41 0.43
CA ILE A 108 4.33 15.55 1.62
C ILE A 108 5.73 15.44 2.22
N GLN A 109 6.76 15.25 1.39
CA GLN A 109 8.15 15.27 1.83
C GLN A 109 8.48 16.59 2.57
N GLN A 110 7.98 17.75 2.08
CA GLN A 110 8.14 19.03 2.75
C GLN A 110 7.47 19.06 4.14
N ARG A 111 6.26 18.51 4.26
CA ARG A 111 5.57 18.43 5.55
C ARG A 111 6.33 17.56 6.56
N MET A 112 6.89 16.45 6.11
CA MET A 112 7.73 15.56 6.93
C MET A 112 9.01 16.25 7.36
N TRP A 113 9.71 16.91 6.43
CA TRP A 113 10.91 17.69 6.70
C TRP A 113 10.68 18.78 7.75
N ASN A 114 9.59 19.52 7.65
CA ASN A 114 9.27 20.61 8.59
C ASN A 114 9.17 20.14 10.05
N VAL A 115 8.87 18.87 10.30
CA VAL A 115 8.82 18.31 11.67
C VAL A 115 10.21 18.07 12.24
N VAL A 116 11.20 17.76 11.39
CA VAL A 116 12.54 17.33 11.84
C VAL A 116 13.66 18.32 11.52
N ALA A 117 13.42 19.32 10.67
CA ALA A 117 14.46 20.22 10.11
C ALA A 117 15.39 20.84 11.15
N HIS A 118 14.87 21.17 12.33
CA HIS A 118 15.61 21.80 13.43
C HIS A 118 15.90 20.83 14.59
N THR A 119 15.91 19.53 14.33
CA THR A 119 16.18 18.48 15.32
C THR A 119 17.33 17.59 14.85
N SER A 120 17.91 16.80 15.76
CA SER A 120 18.88 15.75 15.40
C SER A 120 18.32 14.64 14.52
N LYS A 121 16.99 14.59 14.34
CA LYS A 121 16.30 13.61 13.50
C LYS A 121 16.27 13.98 12.02
N ASN A 122 16.75 15.18 11.65
CA ASN A 122 16.77 15.63 10.24
C ASN A 122 17.60 14.72 9.32
N ILE A 123 18.58 14.00 9.86
CA ILE A 123 19.40 13.04 9.10
C ILE A 123 18.63 11.83 8.58
N TYR A 124 17.44 11.54 9.14
CA TYR A 124 16.58 10.41 8.73
C TYR A 124 15.53 10.80 7.69
N VAL A 125 15.37 12.08 7.38
CA VAL A 125 14.35 12.58 6.44
C VAL A 125 15.02 13.39 5.35
N SER A 126 14.86 13.00 4.11
CA SER A 126 15.47 13.70 2.97
C SER A 126 14.97 15.14 2.88
N ASN A 127 15.91 16.09 2.72
CA ASN A 127 15.60 17.51 2.58
C ASN A 127 15.01 17.80 1.19
N PRO A 128 13.78 18.32 1.08
CA PRO A 128 13.16 18.64 -0.21
C PRO A 128 13.89 19.75 -0.98
N ALA A 129 14.60 20.66 -0.30
CA ALA A 129 15.42 21.69 -0.96
C ALA A 129 16.59 21.11 -1.79
N HIS A 130 16.98 19.86 -1.50
CA HIS A 130 18.00 19.13 -2.25
C HIS A 130 17.40 18.05 -3.18
N GLY A 131 16.15 18.24 -3.63
CA GLY A 131 15.46 17.31 -4.53
C GLY A 131 14.67 16.20 -3.81
N GLY A 132 14.62 16.20 -2.48
CA GLY A 132 13.94 15.16 -1.70
C GLY A 132 14.69 13.81 -1.73
N GLY A 133 13.95 12.73 -1.52
CA GLY A 133 14.46 11.36 -1.53
C GLY A 133 13.94 10.53 -2.70
N LEU A 134 14.42 9.29 -2.83
CA LEU A 134 14.03 8.36 -3.90
C LEU A 134 12.53 8.08 -3.96
N HIS A 135 11.83 8.19 -2.84
CA HIS A 135 10.36 8.11 -2.80
C HIS A 135 9.69 9.16 -3.67
N SER A 136 10.25 10.37 -3.77
CA SER A 136 9.66 11.43 -4.59
C SER A 136 9.68 11.13 -6.09
N TYR A 137 10.48 10.14 -6.49
CA TYR A 137 10.68 9.71 -7.88
C TYR A 137 10.12 8.31 -8.18
N GLY A 138 9.45 7.66 -7.23
CA GLY A 138 8.93 6.29 -7.42
C GLY A 138 10.01 5.21 -7.45
N LEU A 139 11.16 5.47 -6.83
CA LEU A 139 12.34 4.62 -6.84
C LEU A 139 12.61 3.92 -5.49
N ALA A 140 11.77 4.15 -4.49
CA ALA A 140 11.92 3.55 -3.16
C ALA A 140 10.59 3.06 -2.60
N VAL A 141 10.68 2.09 -1.69
CA VAL A 141 9.56 1.57 -0.90
C VAL A 141 9.98 1.43 0.57
N ASP A 142 9.08 1.76 1.48
CA ASP A 142 9.14 1.31 2.87
C ASP A 142 8.28 0.06 3.00
N LEU A 143 8.84 -1.01 3.52
CA LEU A 143 8.16 -2.30 3.58
C LEU A 143 8.55 -3.12 4.83
N THR A 144 7.73 -4.12 5.12
CA THR A 144 7.98 -5.13 6.13
C THR A 144 7.54 -6.51 5.64
N LEU A 145 7.69 -7.52 6.48
CA LEU A 145 7.08 -8.84 6.29
C LEU A 145 5.67 -8.86 6.87
N CYS A 146 4.80 -9.66 6.30
CA CYS A 146 3.49 -9.99 6.86
C CYS A 146 3.15 -11.46 6.58
N TRP A 147 2.10 -11.97 7.23
CA TRP A 147 1.57 -13.29 6.94
C TRP A 147 0.91 -13.29 5.55
N ALA A 148 1.29 -14.23 4.70
CA ALA A 148 0.76 -14.32 3.33
C ALA A 148 -0.69 -14.85 3.30
N ARG A 149 -1.12 -15.54 4.36
CA ARG A 149 -2.44 -16.16 4.51
C ARG A 149 -2.84 -16.21 5.97
N ASP A 150 -4.11 -16.52 6.23
CA ASP A 150 -4.60 -16.82 7.58
C ASP A 150 -3.81 -17.98 8.19
N VAL A 151 -3.35 -17.78 9.41
CA VAL A 151 -2.74 -18.81 10.25
C VAL A 151 -3.72 -19.19 11.35
N ARG A 152 -4.04 -20.48 11.47
CA ARG A 152 -4.99 -20.99 12.46
C ARG A 152 -4.34 -22.06 13.33
N ASP A 153 -4.80 -22.18 14.58
CA ASP A 153 -4.42 -23.26 15.47
C ASP A 153 -5.13 -24.57 15.09
N ARG A 154 -4.81 -25.66 15.84
CA ARG A 154 -5.42 -26.99 15.62
C ARG A 154 -6.93 -27.02 15.85
N ALA A 155 -7.47 -26.07 16.62
CA ALA A 155 -8.90 -25.92 16.88
C ALA A 155 -9.60 -25.02 15.82
N GLY A 156 -8.88 -24.55 14.79
CA GLY A 156 -9.40 -23.67 13.74
C GLY A 156 -9.47 -22.19 14.12
N ARG A 157 -9.03 -21.80 15.33
CA ARG A 157 -9.02 -20.40 15.77
C ARG A 157 -7.95 -19.62 15.02
N LEU A 158 -8.31 -18.45 14.52
CA LEU A 158 -7.39 -17.54 13.83
C LEU A 158 -6.32 -17.03 14.81
N LEU A 159 -5.05 -17.27 14.49
CA LEU A 159 -3.88 -16.73 15.19
C LEU A 159 -3.37 -15.45 14.52
N HIS A 160 -3.22 -15.47 13.19
CA HIS A 160 -2.81 -14.34 12.39
C HIS A 160 -3.66 -14.26 11.12
N ALA A 161 -4.14 -13.07 10.78
CA ALA A 161 -4.83 -12.84 9.52
C ALA A 161 -3.82 -12.59 8.38
N ALA A 162 -4.23 -12.88 7.16
CA ALA A 162 -3.48 -12.52 5.97
C ALA A 162 -3.18 -11.00 5.95
N GLY A 163 -1.93 -10.63 5.69
CA GLY A 163 -1.45 -9.25 5.74
C GLY A 163 -1.16 -8.71 7.15
N ASP A 164 -1.38 -9.50 8.22
CA ASP A 164 -1.02 -9.14 9.59
C ASP A 164 0.50 -9.21 9.79
N THR A 165 1.04 -8.35 10.66
CA THR A 165 2.46 -8.28 11.01
C THR A 165 2.73 -8.72 12.45
N THR A 166 1.69 -9.08 13.20
CA THR A 166 1.80 -9.50 14.62
C THR A 166 2.71 -10.71 14.74
N GLY A 167 3.64 -10.65 15.67
CA GLY A 167 4.65 -11.69 15.90
C GLY A 167 5.86 -11.64 14.96
N LEU A 168 5.88 -10.74 13.97
CA LEU A 168 7.02 -10.53 13.06
C LEU A 168 7.79 -9.27 13.48
N SER A 169 8.98 -9.46 14.07
CA SER A 169 9.83 -8.35 14.49
C SER A 169 10.87 -8.03 13.42
N MET A 170 10.97 -6.74 13.05
CA MET A 170 12.02 -6.19 12.18
C MET A 170 13.09 -5.43 12.99
N GLY A 171 13.11 -5.59 14.33
CA GLY A 171 14.07 -4.94 15.21
C GLY A 171 13.64 -3.57 15.72
N THR A 172 12.97 -2.77 14.91
CA THR A 172 12.36 -1.49 15.30
C THR A 172 10.95 -1.37 14.76
N PRO A 173 10.09 -0.53 15.33
CA PRO A 173 8.88 -0.09 14.65
C PRO A 173 9.23 0.51 13.30
N ILE A 174 8.31 0.42 12.33
CA ILE A 174 8.43 1.17 11.08
C ILE A 174 8.51 2.67 11.41
N ASP A 175 9.22 3.44 10.57
CA ASP A 175 9.38 4.89 10.74
C ASP A 175 10.18 5.30 12.01
N TYR A 176 10.95 4.37 12.57
CA TYR A 176 11.81 4.67 13.71
C TYR A 176 12.97 5.58 13.31
N LEU A 177 13.03 6.80 13.86
CA LEU A 177 14.08 7.80 13.62
C LEU A 177 15.11 7.79 14.74
N GLY A 178 16.07 6.87 14.67
CA GLY A 178 17.11 6.70 15.68
C GLY A 178 18.25 5.78 15.23
N PRO A 179 19.28 5.59 16.09
CA PRO A 179 20.52 4.86 15.72
C PRO A 179 20.31 3.43 15.23
N ALA A 180 19.26 2.74 15.69
CA ALA A 180 18.95 1.39 15.23
C ALA A 180 18.44 1.34 13.77
N ALA A 181 18.06 2.48 13.17
CA ALA A 181 17.69 2.59 11.76
C ALA A 181 18.91 2.78 10.82
N HIS A 182 20.11 2.95 11.37
CA HIS A 182 21.32 3.05 10.56
C HIS A 182 21.67 1.69 9.95
N VAL A 183 22.03 1.70 8.67
CA VAL A 183 22.68 0.55 8.04
C VAL A 183 24.00 0.33 8.79
N ARG A 184 24.20 -0.87 9.31
CA ARG A 184 25.47 -1.29 9.91
C ARG A 184 26.29 -2.01 8.85
N ASP A 185 27.54 -1.61 8.70
CA ASP A 185 28.51 -2.29 7.86
C ASP A 185 28.81 -3.70 8.39
#